data_34a52301007fc3782151c97b344b5c40
#
_entry.id   34a52301007fc3782151c97b344b5c40
#
_cell.length_a   1.000
_cell.length_b   1.000
_cell.length_c   1.000
_cell.angle_alpha   90.00
_cell.angle_beta   90.00
_cell.angle_gamma   90.00
#
_symmetry.space_group_name_H-M   'P 1'
#
loop_
_entity.id
_entity.type
_entity.pdbx_description
1 polymer ?
#
loop_
_entity_poly.entity_id
_entity_poly.type
_entity_poly.pdbx_seq_one_letter_code
_entity_poly.pdbx_strand_id
1 'polypeptide(L)'
;MPPLSPHKPRGCDMLPPEIRDLIVQALIQDGCTQAPLPAVLTPSRLADFRSIIQRNRALVDYIWFCLELDDYDCTKCAPGHMPSPDLGESMKSITVTDTVKGPITALFEELFSVLSTWDPVGDLVLDISIYSPSDSEHWFKYLTFLPDYHGQTIPTKVSDDAEHGWVAGYQEDPTSCPAFLKVFHEVMLEGPFASHQAECAWWDRLPSVPAVTSVLLRQQNRRRWKPQVLPHMFARFPRLEEVHYEPWREWNSIQKSTDNSFLVLFAFIRRFNIPLKKLVVFENFNQQYPTMMQDLLYTHSFRQPNPAVGRMVALASLHLEHLAASFLVDAWDIFTTETTREWPSLTSLVLTSKVLRPDEDPVQITAMLHAAAGAAMRMPRLESMEIWHGRKGLAVVFRYRVVRSARHATITWRATWGLTMSASLIRDWKAVVHRRYDDTWSLGVVQERLDPVTIASHGDAILSLKLSGEVIRPVSLQQIRMEQKALEGVKTV
;
A
#
# COMPACT_ATOMS: atom_id res chain seq x y z
N MET A 1 -9.59 -25.73 33.67
CA MET A 1 -10.06 -24.38 33.25
C MET A 1 -11.16 -24.58 32.24
N PRO A 2 -12.37 -24.07 32.44
CA PRO A 2 -13.43 -24.18 31.44
C PRO A 2 -13.13 -23.24 30.25
N PRO A 3 -13.58 -23.57 29.03
CA PRO A 3 -13.39 -22.74 27.85
C PRO A 3 -14.18 -21.44 27.98
N LEU A 4 -13.53 -20.32 27.64
CA LEU A 4 -14.17 -19.00 27.57
C LEU A 4 -15.27 -19.03 26.50
N SER A 5 -16.47 -18.72 26.89
CA SER A 5 -17.64 -18.58 25.99
C SER A 5 -17.40 -17.45 24.99
N PRO A 6 -17.90 -17.57 23.73
CA PRO A 6 -17.77 -16.52 22.75
C PRO A 6 -18.52 -15.28 23.24
N HIS A 7 -17.86 -14.12 23.22
CA HIS A 7 -18.46 -12.84 23.53
C HIS A 7 -19.62 -12.59 22.55
N LYS A 8 -20.84 -12.51 23.09
CA LYS A 8 -21.99 -11.97 22.34
C LYS A 8 -21.69 -10.50 22.01
N PRO A 9 -21.87 -10.06 20.77
CA PRO A 9 -21.76 -8.64 20.42
C PRO A 9 -22.71 -7.84 21.29
N ARG A 10 -22.20 -6.79 21.94
CA ARG A 10 -22.96 -5.94 22.85
C ARG A 10 -23.31 -4.62 22.17
N GLY A 11 -24.59 -4.29 22.15
CA GLY A 11 -25.06 -2.92 21.91
C GLY A 11 -25.01 -2.46 20.44
N CYS A 12 -24.25 -1.42 20.16
CA CYS A 12 -24.27 -0.70 18.88
C CYS A 12 -23.82 -1.52 17.65
N ASP A 13 -23.10 -2.62 17.84
CA ASP A 13 -22.62 -3.46 16.72
C ASP A 13 -23.74 -4.19 15.96
N MET A 14 -24.95 -4.23 16.52
CA MET A 14 -26.13 -4.84 15.91
C MET A 14 -27.01 -3.83 15.15
N LEU A 15 -26.65 -2.56 15.17
CA LEU A 15 -27.41 -1.51 14.51
C LEU A 15 -26.93 -1.31 13.06
N PRO A 16 -27.85 -0.97 12.13
CA PRO A 16 -27.45 -0.55 10.79
C PRO A 16 -26.39 0.57 10.83
N PRO A 17 -25.49 0.63 9.85
CA PRO A 17 -24.42 1.63 9.82
C PRO A 17 -24.93 3.07 9.99
N GLU A 18 -26.05 3.39 9.35
CA GLU A 18 -26.68 4.72 9.39
C GLU A 18 -27.14 5.09 10.80
N ILE A 19 -27.66 4.14 11.56
CA ILE A 19 -28.11 4.36 12.95
C ILE A 19 -26.90 4.48 13.88
N ARG A 20 -25.83 3.71 13.64
CA ARG A 20 -24.57 3.86 14.38
C ARG A 20 -23.98 5.24 14.17
N ASP A 21 -23.95 5.69 12.93
CA ASP A 21 -23.45 7.03 12.57
C ASP A 21 -24.26 8.15 13.23
N LEU A 22 -25.59 8.03 13.27
CA LEU A 22 -26.45 8.99 13.96
C LEU A 22 -26.23 9.02 15.47
N ILE A 23 -26.04 7.84 16.11
CA ILE A 23 -25.73 7.75 17.55
C ILE A 23 -24.37 8.37 17.82
N VAL A 24 -23.37 8.10 17.00
CA VAL A 24 -22.04 8.66 17.13
C VAL A 24 -22.08 10.17 16.93
N GLN A 25 -22.83 10.67 15.94
CA GLN A 25 -23.05 12.11 15.74
C GLN A 25 -23.71 12.76 16.96
N ALA A 26 -24.73 12.13 17.55
CA ALA A 26 -25.37 12.62 18.75
C ALA A 26 -24.42 12.68 19.96
N LEU A 27 -23.60 11.63 20.15
CA LEU A 27 -22.60 11.57 21.22
C LEU A 27 -21.52 12.63 21.08
N ILE A 28 -21.15 12.99 19.83
CA ILE A 28 -20.20 14.09 19.58
C ILE A 28 -20.82 15.45 19.87
N GLN A 29 -22.06 15.65 19.43
CA GLN A 29 -22.81 16.87 19.70
C GLN A 29 -22.94 17.14 21.20
N ASP A 30 -23.04 16.07 21.99
CA ASP A 30 -23.16 16.12 23.45
C ASP A 30 -21.78 16.14 24.16
N GLY A 31 -20.67 16.15 23.43
CA GLY A 31 -19.31 16.18 24.00
C GLY A 31 -18.89 14.90 24.72
N CYS A 32 -19.60 13.80 24.52
CA CYS A 32 -19.43 12.54 25.27
C CYS A 32 -18.31 11.62 24.78
N THR A 33 -17.67 11.90 23.64
CA THR A 33 -16.58 11.05 23.11
C THR A 33 -15.34 11.86 22.73
N GLN A 34 -14.18 11.37 23.17
CA GLN A 34 -12.84 11.84 22.75
C GLN A 34 -12.24 10.95 21.66
N ALA A 35 -13.00 10.00 21.09
CA ALA A 35 -12.49 9.11 20.06
C ALA A 35 -12.48 9.82 18.70
N PRO A 36 -11.38 9.71 17.92
CA PRO A 36 -11.33 10.20 16.56
C PRO A 36 -12.42 9.49 15.73
N LEU A 37 -13.20 10.28 15.01
CA LEU A 37 -14.27 9.76 14.17
C LEU A 37 -13.82 9.70 12.73
N PRO A 38 -13.79 8.52 12.10
CA PRO A 38 -13.61 8.44 10.66
C PRO A 38 -14.82 9.11 9.98
N ALA A 39 -14.59 10.26 9.37
CA ALA A 39 -15.60 10.88 8.52
C ALA A 39 -15.60 10.17 7.17
N VAL A 40 -16.55 9.26 6.96
CA VAL A 40 -16.82 8.65 5.65
C VAL A 40 -17.53 9.69 4.78
N LEU A 41 -16.83 10.19 3.77
CA LEU A 41 -17.36 11.16 2.84
C LEU A 41 -17.73 10.47 1.53
N THR A 42 -19.01 10.23 1.35
CA THR A 42 -19.60 9.89 0.06
C THR A 42 -20.10 11.14 -0.64
N PRO A 43 -20.34 11.12 -1.95
CA PRO A 43 -20.88 12.25 -2.70
C PRO A 43 -22.17 12.82 -2.08
N SER A 44 -23.08 11.95 -1.59
CA SER A 44 -24.33 12.35 -0.95
C SER A 44 -24.14 13.01 0.42
N ARG A 45 -23.03 12.78 1.12
CA ARG A 45 -22.75 13.31 2.47
C ARG A 45 -21.83 14.55 2.48
N LEU A 46 -21.32 14.95 1.32
CA LEU A 46 -20.39 16.06 1.24
C LEU A 46 -21.04 17.41 1.59
N ALA A 47 -22.33 17.59 1.26
CA ALA A 47 -23.09 18.77 1.66
C ALA A 47 -23.27 18.87 3.18
N ASP A 48 -23.50 17.72 3.85
CA ASP A 48 -23.63 17.64 5.30
C ASP A 48 -22.27 17.80 6.00
N PHE A 49 -21.19 17.42 5.34
CA PHE A 49 -19.83 17.51 5.84
C PHE A 49 -19.46 18.92 6.32
N ARG A 50 -19.84 19.96 5.56
CA ARG A 50 -19.60 21.34 5.97
C ARG A 50 -20.26 21.68 7.31
N SER A 51 -21.47 21.21 7.55
CA SER A 51 -22.21 21.53 8.77
C SER A 51 -21.71 20.73 9.98
N ILE A 52 -21.36 19.46 9.79
CA ILE A 52 -20.90 18.56 10.86
C ILE A 52 -19.49 18.96 11.33
N ILE A 53 -18.60 19.29 10.39
CA ILE A 53 -17.18 19.52 10.68
C ILE A 53 -16.89 20.93 11.19
N GLN A 54 -17.65 21.95 10.80
CA GLN A 54 -17.43 23.30 11.29
C GLN A 54 -17.48 23.40 12.83
N ARG A 55 -18.24 22.54 13.49
CA ARG A 55 -18.38 22.52 14.96
C ARG A 55 -17.28 21.73 15.67
N ASN A 56 -16.62 20.78 15.01
CA ASN A 56 -15.76 19.77 15.66
C ASN A 56 -14.37 19.63 15.03
N ARG A 57 -13.87 20.63 14.29
CA ARG A 57 -12.58 20.58 13.58
C ARG A 57 -11.42 20.04 14.42
N ALA A 58 -11.32 20.48 15.67
CA ALA A 58 -10.23 20.11 16.57
C ALA A 58 -10.23 18.61 16.97
N LEU A 59 -11.31 17.89 16.69
CA LEU A 59 -11.49 16.47 17.03
C LEU A 59 -11.32 15.55 15.83
N VAL A 60 -11.15 16.11 14.60
CA VAL A 60 -11.02 15.31 13.37
C VAL A 60 -9.56 15.21 13.01
N ASP A 61 -8.99 14.02 13.18
CA ASP A 61 -7.62 13.67 12.82
C ASP A 61 -7.55 12.68 11.62
N TYR A 62 -8.69 12.14 11.20
CA TYR A 62 -8.79 11.20 10.09
C TYR A 62 -10.04 11.46 9.24
N ILE A 63 -9.84 11.60 7.94
CA ILE A 63 -10.92 11.69 6.94
C ILE A 63 -10.74 10.55 5.94
N TRP A 64 -11.72 9.66 5.84
CA TRP A 64 -11.82 8.73 4.74
C TRP A 64 -12.68 9.31 3.63
N PHE A 65 -12.02 9.84 2.60
CA PHE A 65 -12.68 10.34 1.39
C PHE A 65 -12.93 9.17 0.45
N CYS A 66 -14.15 8.64 0.50
CA CYS A 66 -14.58 7.49 -0.27
C CYS A 66 -15.45 7.94 -1.44
N LEU A 67 -14.93 7.85 -2.64
CA LEU A 67 -15.61 8.16 -3.89
C LEU A 67 -16.32 6.90 -4.39
N GLU A 68 -17.65 6.94 -4.40
CA GLU A 68 -18.47 5.87 -4.92
C GLU A 68 -18.83 6.16 -6.37
N LEU A 69 -18.48 5.23 -7.25
CA LEU A 69 -18.81 5.26 -8.69
C LEU A 69 -20.15 4.55 -8.92
N ASP A 70 -20.74 4.78 -10.06
CA ASP A 70 -21.97 4.13 -10.48
C ASP A 70 -21.82 2.60 -10.47
N ASP A 71 -22.93 1.92 -10.14
CA ASP A 71 -23.05 0.48 -10.27
C ASP A 71 -22.96 0.03 -11.72
N TYR A 72 -22.51 -1.19 -11.93
CA TYR A 72 -22.49 -1.83 -13.24
C TYR A 72 -23.01 -3.28 -13.14
N ASP A 73 -23.73 -3.72 -14.16
CA ASP A 73 -24.32 -5.05 -14.24
C ASP A 73 -23.36 -6.11 -14.82
N CYS A 74 -23.76 -7.38 -14.72
CA CYS A 74 -22.98 -8.52 -15.21
C CYS A 74 -22.76 -8.51 -16.73
N THR A 75 -23.59 -7.85 -17.52
CA THR A 75 -23.37 -7.75 -18.98
C THR A 75 -22.09 -7.00 -19.31
N LYS A 76 -21.63 -6.14 -18.39
CA LYS A 76 -20.37 -5.38 -18.49
C LYS A 76 -19.18 -6.12 -17.89
N CYS A 77 -19.39 -7.02 -16.92
CA CYS A 77 -18.31 -7.77 -16.31
C CYS A 77 -17.94 -9.07 -17.03
N ALA A 78 -18.86 -9.63 -17.82
CA ALA A 78 -18.66 -10.88 -18.58
C ALA A 78 -19.39 -10.85 -19.93
N PRO A 79 -19.01 -9.97 -20.86
CA PRO A 79 -19.63 -9.96 -22.19
C PRO A 79 -19.37 -11.30 -22.88
N GLY A 80 -20.44 -11.99 -23.29
CA GLY A 80 -20.41 -13.33 -23.86
C GLY A 80 -19.70 -13.51 -25.21
N HIS A 81 -19.13 -12.45 -25.78
CA HIS A 81 -18.29 -12.48 -26.97
C HIS A 81 -17.23 -11.39 -26.88
N MET A 82 -15.98 -11.79 -26.71
CA MET A 82 -14.85 -10.91 -26.97
C MET A 82 -14.76 -10.67 -28.48
N PRO A 83 -14.76 -9.43 -28.96
CA PRO A 83 -14.30 -9.15 -30.32
C PRO A 83 -12.82 -9.58 -30.40
N SER A 84 -12.43 -10.13 -31.55
CA SER A 84 -11.07 -10.56 -31.88
C SER A 84 -10.03 -9.52 -31.44
N PRO A 85 -8.87 -9.92 -30.89
CA PRO A 85 -7.97 -9.03 -30.18
C PRO A 85 -7.17 -8.14 -31.13
N ASP A 86 -7.78 -7.06 -31.57
CA ASP A 86 -7.02 -5.88 -31.97
C ASP A 86 -6.82 -5.02 -30.71
N LEU A 87 -5.81 -5.44 -29.92
CA LEU A 87 -5.55 -4.94 -28.56
C LEU A 87 -5.33 -3.41 -28.47
N GLY A 88 -4.99 -2.77 -29.59
CA GLY A 88 -4.80 -1.31 -29.65
C GLY A 88 -6.09 -0.50 -29.62
N GLU A 89 -7.19 -1.02 -30.18
CA GLU A 89 -8.49 -0.35 -30.20
C GLU A 89 -9.42 -0.84 -29.09
N SER A 90 -9.29 -2.10 -28.68
CA SER A 90 -10.12 -2.69 -27.61
C SER A 90 -9.80 -2.10 -26.23
N MET A 91 -8.55 -1.73 -25.94
CA MET A 91 -8.23 -1.00 -24.71
C MET A 91 -8.82 0.42 -24.69
N LYS A 92 -9.03 1.05 -25.85
CA LYS A 92 -9.73 2.35 -25.95
C LYS A 92 -11.24 2.21 -25.76
N SER A 93 -11.81 1.05 -26.06
CA SER A 93 -13.26 0.81 -25.96
C SER A 93 -13.74 0.40 -24.56
N ILE A 94 -12.82 0.07 -23.63
CA ILE A 94 -13.15 -0.24 -22.23
C ILE A 94 -13.07 1.02 -21.36
N THR A 95 -13.00 2.21 -21.98
CA THR A 95 -13.03 3.47 -21.26
C THR A 95 -14.32 3.58 -20.45
N VAL A 96 -14.14 3.84 -19.17
CA VAL A 96 -15.24 4.28 -18.28
C VAL A 96 -15.99 5.38 -19.03
N THR A 97 -17.25 5.15 -19.35
CA THR A 97 -18.10 6.10 -20.08
C THR A 97 -17.99 7.49 -19.45
N ASP A 98 -17.92 8.52 -20.26
CA ASP A 98 -17.71 9.94 -19.90
C ASP A 98 -18.59 10.49 -18.77
N THR A 99 -19.66 9.78 -18.41
CA THR A 99 -20.61 10.15 -17.35
C THR A 99 -20.05 10.06 -15.93
N VAL A 100 -19.03 9.23 -15.70
CA VAL A 100 -18.54 8.94 -14.33
C VAL A 100 -17.43 9.90 -13.85
N LYS A 101 -16.75 10.58 -14.77
CA LYS A 101 -15.54 11.36 -14.45
C LYS A 101 -15.82 12.81 -14.01
N GLY A 102 -16.91 13.39 -14.47
CA GLY A 102 -17.35 14.73 -14.03
C GLY A 102 -17.62 14.81 -12.50
N PRO A 103 -18.32 13.83 -11.92
CA PRO A 103 -18.54 13.79 -10.49
C PRO A 103 -17.25 13.75 -9.66
N ILE A 104 -16.22 12.99 -10.07
CA ILE A 104 -14.97 12.84 -9.31
C ILE A 104 -14.26 14.19 -9.15
N THR A 105 -14.11 14.95 -10.23
CA THR A 105 -13.43 16.26 -10.16
C THR A 105 -14.18 17.25 -9.29
N ALA A 106 -15.52 17.31 -9.42
CA ALA A 106 -16.34 18.20 -8.62
C ALA A 106 -16.24 17.88 -7.12
N LEU A 107 -16.18 16.59 -6.76
CA LEU A 107 -16.05 16.16 -5.39
C LEU A 107 -14.68 16.50 -4.78
N PHE A 108 -13.60 16.37 -5.56
CA PHE A 108 -12.28 16.84 -5.13
C PHE A 108 -12.24 18.36 -4.98
N GLU A 109 -12.80 19.11 -5.92
CA GLU A 109 -12.88 20.58 -5.85
C GLU A 109 -13.61 21.03 -4.59
N GLU A 110 -14.73 20.39 -4.26
CA GLU A 110 -15.49 20.69 -3.06
C GLU A 110 -14.72 20.31 -1.78
N LEU A 111 -14.15 19.11 -1.71
CA LEU A 111 -13.33 18.67 -0.57
C LEU A 111 -12.18 19.64 -0.32
N PHE A 112 -11.42 19.98 -1.35
CA PHE A 112 -10.27 20.87 -1.23
C PHE A 112 -10.71 22.30 -0.86
N SER A 113 -11.83 22.77 -1.41
CA SER A 113 -12.43 24.05 -1.02
C SER A 113 -12.77 24.11 0.46
N VAL A 114 -13.35 23.04 1.02
CA VAL A 114 -13.68 22.96 2.46
C VAL A 114 -12.41 22.89 3.29
N LEU A 115 -11.51 21.94 2.99
CA LEU A 115 -10.32 21.70 3.79
C LEU A 115 -9.30 22.84 3.73
N SER A 116 -9.27 23.61 2.64
CA SER A 116 -8.39 24.79 2.53
C SER A 116 -8.71 25.89 3.54
N THR A 117 -9.92 25.88 4.09
CA THR A 117 -10.34 26.82 5.14
C THR A 117 -9.97 26.38 6.56
N TRP A 118 -9.37 25.20 6.72
CA TRP A 118 -9.02 24.67 8.04
C TRP A 118 -7.70 25.23 8.53
N ASP A 119 -7.67 25.57 9.81
CA ASP A 119 -6.42 25.97 10.46
C ASP A 119 -5.43 24.81 10.45
N PRO A 120 -4.15 25.06 10.20
CA PRO A 120 -3.11 24.02 10.13
C PRO A 120 -2.67 23.57 11.55
N VAL A 121 -3.64 23.14 12.37
CA VAL A 121 -3.40 22.68 13.75
C VAL A 121 -3.62 21.18 13.84
N GLY A 122 -2.67 20.47 14.46
CA GLY A 122 -2.72 19.01 14.61
C GLY A 122 -2.31 18.26 13.34
N ASP A 123 -2.57 16.96 13.38
CA ASP A 123 -2.27 16.01 12.31
C ASP A 123 -3.59 15.52 11.70
N LEU A 124 -3.75 15.73 10.40
CA LEU A 124 -4.92 15.26 9.67
C LEU A 124 -4.49 14.24 8.62
N VAL A 125 -5.04 13.04 8.73
CA VAL A 125 -4.89 11.97 7.76
C VAL A 125 -6.00 12.06 6.72
N LEU A 126 -5.64 12.13 5.44
CA LEU A 126 -6.57 12.04 4.31
C LEU A 126 -6.38 10.68 3.62
N ASP A 127 -7.34 9.79 3.80
CA ASP A 127 -7.40 8.47 3.18
C ASP A 127 -8.35 8.52 1.97
N ILE A 128 -7.82 8.28 0.77
CA ILE A 128 -8.57 8.42 -0.48
C ILE A 128 -8.83 7.03 -1.07
N SER A 129 -10.11 6.70 -1.26
CA SER A 129 -10.56 5.47 -1.89
C SER A 129 -11.57 5.76 -3.00
N ILE A 130 -11.51 5.01 -4.09
CA ILE A 130 -12.44 5.08 -5.22
C ILE A 130 -12.88 3.67 -5.57
N TYR A 131 -14.18 3.39 -5.53
CA TYR A 131 -14.74 2.09 -5.83
C TYR A 131 -16.13 2.21 -6.48
N SER A 132 -16.59 1.13 -7.10
CA SER A 132 -18.01 0.93 -7.39
C SER A 132 -18.55 -0.16 -6.46
N PRO A 133 -19.79 -0.07 -5.97
CA PRO A 133 -20.42 -1.17 -5.21
C PRO A 133 -20.32 -2.51 -5.94
N SER A 134 -20.47 -2.49 -7.27
CA SER A 134 -20.36 -3.69 -8.11
C SER A 134 -18.95 -4.32 -8.15
N ASP A 135 -17.90 -3.61 -7.72
CA ASP A 135 -16.54 -4.17 -7.67
C ASP A 135 -16.44 -5.40 -6.76
N SER A 136 -17.25 -5.46 -5.70
CA SER A 136 -17.29 -6.56 -4.73
C SER A 136 -18.48 -7.51 -4.89
N GLU A 137 -19.34 -7.30 -5.87
CA GLU A 137 -20.56 -8.11 -6.05
C GLU A 137 -20.38 -9.31 -6.98
N HIS A 138 -19.38 -9.26 -7.90
CA HIS A 138 -19.19 -10.23 -8.97
C HIS A 138 -17.96 -11.11 -8.73
N TRP A 139 -16.93 -10.93 -9.56
CA TRP A 139 -15.72 -11.72 -9.55
C TRP A 139 -14.81 -11.49 -8.34
N PHE A 140 -14.88 -10.32 -7.70
CA PHE A 140 -13.95 -9.91 -6.65
C PHE A 140 -14.66 -9.78 -5.29
N LYS A 141 -15.50 -10.75 -4.92
CA LYS A 141 -16.29 -10.75 -3.66
C LYS A 141 -15.44 -10.67 -2.39
N TYR A 142 -14.14 -10.88 -2.49
CA TYR A 142 -13.19 -10.66 -1.39
C TYR A 142 -12.76 -9.20 -1.23
N LEU A 143 -13.09 -8.31 -2.17
CA LEU A 143 -12.80 -6.89 -2.02
C LEU A 143 -13.65 -6.30 -0.90
N THR A 144 -13.01 -5.53 -0.05
CA THR A 144 -13.66 -4.80 1.02
C THR A 144 -13.20 -3.35 0.99
N PHE A 145 -14.14 -2.44 1.07
CA PHE A 145 -13.87 -1.00 1.09
C PHE A 145 -14.21 -0.50 2.50
N LEU A 146 -13.22 -0.54 3.37
CA LEU A 146 -13.35 -0.17 4.77
C LEU A 146 -12.34 0.93 5.12
N PRO A 147 -12.68 1.86 6.02
CA PRO A 147 -11.71 2.81 6.55
C PRO A 147 -10.59 2.08 7.29
N ASP A 148 -9.41 2.67 7.33
CA ASP A 148 -8.27 2.10 8.03
C ASP A 148 -8.35 2.34 9.54
N TYR A 149 -9.35 1.74 10.16
CA TYR A 149 -9.63 1.89 11.58
C TYR A 149 -9.32 0.60 12.35
N HIS A 150 -8.64 0.72 13.48
CA HIS A 150 -8.29 -0.42 14.32
C HIS A 150 -9.53 -1.11 14.89
N GLY A 151 -9.63 -2.42 14.71
CA GLY A 151 -10.65 -3.26 15.35
C GLY A 151 -11.84 -3.65 14.47
N GLN A 152 -11.90 -3.27 13.21
CA GLN A 152 -12.94 -3.76 12.32
C GLN A 152 -12.68 -5.21 11.89
N THR A 153 -13.68 -6.06 12.12
CA THR A 153 -13.66 -7.43 11.61
C THR A 153 -14.27 -7.42 10.21
N ILE A 154 -13.50 -7.79 9.20
CA ILE A 154 -14.01 -7.92 7.84
C ILE A 154 -15.02 -9.07 7.80
N PRO A 155 -16.24 -8.87 7.25
CA PRO A 155 -17.19 -9.94 7.06
C PRO A 155 -16.59 -11.05 6.19
N THR A 156 -16.51 -12.27 6.70
CA THR A 156 -15.92 -13.41 5.98
C THR A 156 -16.93 -14.19 5.13
N LYS A 157 -18.17 -13.74 5.05
CA LYS A 157 -19.21 -14.50 4.36
C LYS A 157 -19.28 -14.11 2.88
N VAL A 158 -18.58 -14.84 2.04
CA VAL A 158 -18.78 -14.80 0.58
C VAL A 158 -19.97 -15.71 0.25
N SER A 159 -20.98 -15.17 -0.42
CA SER A 159 -22.13 -15.94 -0.90
C SER A 159 -21.76 -16.73 -2.15
N ASP A 160 -22.34 -17.92 -2.30
CA ASP A 160 -22.22 -18.70 -3.51
C ASP A 160 -22.80 -17.93 -4.70
N ASP A 161 -22.13 -18.04 -5.84
CA ASP A 161 -22.49 -17.39 -7.09
C ASP A 161 -21.85 -18.15 -8.25
N ALA A 162 -22.57 -19.15 -8.74
CA ALA A 162 -22.09 -20.02 -9.79
C ALA A 162 -21.84 -19.28 -11.12
N GLU A 163 -22.54 -18.17 -11.36
CA GLU A 163 -22.34 -17.35 -12.57
C GLU A 163 -20.97 -16.70 -12.61
N HIS A 164 -20.39 -16.42 -11.44
CA HIS A 164 -19.06 -15.81 -11.29
C HIS A 164 -18.05 -16.78 -10.67
N GLY A 165 -18.32 -18.10 -10.75
CA GLY A 165 -17.39 -19.13 -10.29
C GLY A 165 -17.20 -19.21 -8.78
N TRP A 166 -18.12 -18.69 -7.95
CA TRP A 166 -18.04 -18.75 -6.49
C TRP A 166 -18.80 -19.95 -5.92
N VAL A 167 -18.06 -20.85 -5.26
CA VAL A 167 -18.61 -22.07 -4.63
C VAL A 167 -18.02 -22.21 -3.22
N ALA A 168 -18.88 -22.36 -2.22
CA ALA A 168 -18.53 -22.55 -0.80
C ALA A 168 -17.52 -21.49 -0.26
N GLY A 169 -17.57 -20.26 -0.78
CA GLY A 169 -16.70 -19.16 -0.37
C GLY A 169 -15.34 -19.15 -1.06
N TYR A 170 -15.13 -19.99 -2.06
CA TYR A 170 -13.91 -20.02 -2.91
C TYR A 170 -14.28 -19.66 -4.33
N GLN A 171 -13.34 -19.07 -5.04
CA GLN A 171 -13.43 -18.88 -6.47
C GLN A 171 -12.88 -20.12 -7.16
N GLU A 172 -13.71 -20.87 -7.91
CA GLU A 172 -13.30 -22.06 -8.66
C GLU A 172 -12.88 -21.71 -10.10
N ASP A 173 -13.60 -20.78 -10.72
CA ASP A 173 -13.31 -20.34 -12.08
C ASP A 173 -12.42 -19.09 -12.09
N PRO A 174 -11.49 -18.95 -13.05
CA PRO A 174 -10.66 -17.76 -13.18
C PRO A 174 -11.50 -16.53 -13.53
N THR A 175 -11.15 -15.40 -12.94
CA THR A 175 -11.78 -14.10 -13.23
C THR A 175 -11.68 -13.76 -14.71
N SER A 176 -12.78 -13.33 -15.33
CA SER A 176 -12.78 -12.91 -16.72
C SER A 176 -11.89 -11.67 -16.95
N CYS A 177 -11.23 -11.60 -18.11
CA CYS A 177 -10.37 -10.45 -18.45
C CYS A 177 -11.13 -9.11 -18.43
N PRO A 178 -12.34 -8.99 -19.01
CA PRO A 178 -13.11 -7.75 -18.90
C PRO A 178 -13.38 -7.31 -17.46
N ALA A 179 -13.74 -8.24 -16.59
CA ALA A 179 -13.96 -7.94 -15.18
C ALA A 179 -12.67 -7.45 -14.49
N PHE A 180 -11.55 -8.11 -14.78
CA PHE A 180 -10.26 -7.70 -14.28
C PHE A 180 -9.91 -6.28 -14.73
N LEU A 181 -9.98 -5.99 -16.02
CA LEU A 181 -9.71 -4.66 -16.57
C LEU A 181 -10.64 -3.59 -15.97
N LYS A 182 -11.92 -3.92 -15.77
CA LYS A 182 -12.91 -3.00 -15.20
C LYS A 182 -12.54 -2.54 -13.79
N VAL A 183 -12.12 -3.47 -12.93
CA VAL A 183 -11.80 -3.19 -11.52
C VAL A 183 -10.41 -2.60 -11.35
N PHE A 184 -9.45 -2.96 -12.21
CA PHE A 184 -8.06 -2.49 -12.13
C PHE A 184 -7.77 -1.28 -13.04
N HIS A 185 -8.80 -0.57 -13.48
CA HIS A 185 -8.61 0.59 -14.35
C HIS A 185 -7.93 1.76 -13.61
N GLU A 186 -7.26 2.62 -14.37
CA GLU A 186 -6.65 3.83 -13.80
C GLU A 186 -7.71 4.87 -13.43
N VAL A 187 -7.46 5.58 -12.34
CA VAL A 187 -8.25 6.74 -11.95
C VAL A 187 -7.87 7.91 -12.85
N MET A 188 -8.85 8.62 -13.39
CA MET A 188 -8.66 9.83 -14.20
C MET A 188 -7.77 9.66 -15.43
N LEU A 189 -7.74 8.45 -16.05
CA LEU A 189 -6.84 8.19 -17.16
C LEU A 189 -7.14 9.04 -18.40
N GLU A 190 -8.39 9.21 -18.79
CA GLU A 190 -8.78 9.82 -20.07
C GLU A 190 -9.91 10.82 -20.00
N GLY A 191 -10.41 11.18 -18.91
CA GLY A 191 -11.45 12.20 -18.82
C GLY A 191 -11.75 12.52 -17.37
N PRO A 192 -12.25 13.65 -17.06
CA PRO A 192 -12.78 14.69 -17.93
C PRO A 192 -11.71 15.52 -18.66
N PHE A 193 -10.47 15.01 -18.69
CA PHE A 193 -9.34 15.76 -19.23
C PHE A 193 -8.98 15.31 -20.65
N ALA A 194 -8.75 16.28 -21.54
CA ALA A 194 -8.32 16.00 -22.92
C ALA A 194 -6.87 15.47 -23.00
N SER A 195 -6.09 15.62 -21.93
CA SER A 195 -4.70 15.17 -21.86
C SER A 195 -4.19 15.08 -20.43
N HIS A 196 -3.10 14.35 -20.23
CA HIS A 196 -2.39 14.32 -18.95
C HIS A 196 -1.97 15.75 -18.48
N GLN A 197 -1.58 16.62 -19.39
CA GLN A 197 -1.24 18.00 -19.06
C GLN A 197 -2.46 18.78 -18.53
N ALA A 198 -3.64 18.54 -19.08
CA ALA A 198 -4.88 19.16 -18.59
C ALA A 198 -5.23 18.66 -17.18
N GLU A 199 -5.01 17.38 -16.89
CA GLU A 199 -5.17 16.81 -15.55
C GLU A 199 -4.19 17.43 -14.54
N CYS A 200 -2.91 17.52 -14.88
CA CYS A 200 -1.92 18.19 -14.02
C CYS A 200 -2.30 19.65 -13.75
N ALA A 201 -2.71 20.37 -14.79
CA ALA A 201 -3.16 21.77 -14.67
C ALA A 201 -4.43 21.91 -13.82
N TRP A 202 -5.30 20.90 -13.82
CA TRP A 202 -6.47 20.88 -12.94
C TRP A 202 -6.05 20.71 -11.47
N TRP A 203 -5.18 19.75 -11.15
CA TRP A 203 -4.62 19.59 -9.81
C TRP A 203 -3.96 20.88 -9.32
N ASP A 204 -3.18 21.53 -10.17
CA ASP A 204 -2.45 22.76 -9.81
C ASP A 204 -3.38 23.96 -9.51
N ARG A 205 -4.63 23.94 -10.00
CA ARG A 205 -5.64 24.96 -9.69
C ARG A 205 -6.37 24.72 -8.38
N LEU A 206 -6.33 23.50 -7.83
CA LEU A 206 -6.97 23.23 -6.54
C LEU A 206 -6.31 24.05 -5.43
N PRO A 207 -7.08 24.53 -4.44
CA PRO A 207 -6.51 25.26 -3.33
C PRO A 207 -5.55 24.41 -2.52
N SER A 208 -4.60 25.05 -1.87
CA SER A 208 -3.70 24.40 -0.91
C SER A 208 -4.47 24.02 0.35
N VAL A 209 -4.15 22.86 0.92
CA VAL A 209 -4.79 22.29 2.13
C VAL A 209 -3.74 22.05 3.22
N PRO A 210 -3.37 23.08 3.99
CA PRO A 210 -2.31 22.97 4.98
C PRO A 210 -2.70 22.14 6.23
N ALA A 211 -3.97 21.80 6.39
CA ALA A 211 -4.42 20.95 7.49
C ALA A 211 -3.97 19.49 7.34
N VAL A 212 -3.79 19.00 6.10
CA VAL A 212 -3.41 17.61 5.81
C VAL A 212 -1.92 17.41 6.03
N THR A 213 -1.57 16.44 6.89
CA THR A 213 -0.20 16.03 7.18
C THR A 213 0.12 14.62 6.70
N SER A 214 -0.89 13.79 6.43
CA SER A 214 -0.71 12.42 5.96
C SER A 214 -1.70 12.09 4.84
N VAL A 215 -1.24 11.34 3.82
CA VAL A 215 -2.06 10.84 2.71
C VAL A 215 -1.95 9.32 2.64
N LEU A 216 -3.11 8.64 2.59
CA LEU A 216 -3.20 7.21 2.39
C LEU A 216 -3.86 6.92 1.03
N LEU A 217 -3.17 6.16 0.18
CA LEU A 217 -3.66 5.63 -1.09
C LEU A 217 -3.52 4.10 -1.01
N ARG A 218 -4.54 3.45 -0.46
CA ARG A 218 -4.45 2.03 -0.06
C ARG A 218 -4.76 1.07 -1.20
N GLN A 219 -4.21 -0.13 -1.14
CA GLN A 219 -4.33 -1.18 -2.16
C GLN A 219 -5.74 -1.77 -2.31
N GLN A 220 -6.65 -1.58 -1.35
CA GLN A 220 -8.05 -1.97 -1.51
C GLN A 220 -8.71 -1.25 -2.68
N ASN A 221 -8.26 -0.04 -3.00
CA ASN A 221 -8.60 0.66 -4.21
C ASN A 221 -7.84 0.03 -5.37
N ARG A 222 -8.47 -0.87 -6.11
CA ARG A 222 -7.89 -1.52 -7.29
C ARG A 222 -7.72 -0.55 -8.45
N ARG A 223 -8.52 0.54 -8.50
CA ARG A 223 -8.34 1.64 -9.45
C ARG A 223 -7.07 2.41 -9.09
N ARG A 224 -6.16 2.51 -10.05
CA ARG A 224 -4.79 2.93 -9.81
C ARG A 224 -4.61 4.43 -9.96
N TRP A 225 -3.84 5.01 -9.07
CA TRP A 225 -3.29 6.35 -9.27
C TRP A 225 -2.02 6.26 -10.10
N LYS A 226 -1.92 7.04 -11.19
CA LYS A 226 -0.66 7.14 -11.93
C LYS A 226 0.39 7.82 -11.06
N PRO A 227 1.59 7.21 -10.84
CA PRO A 227 2.62 7.81 -10.01
C PRO A 227 3.03 9.22 -10.47
N GLN A 228 2.98 9.49 -11.77
CA GLN A 228 3.33 10.81 -12.34
C GLN A 228 2.35 11.94 -12.01
N VAL A 229 1.12 11.65 -11.57
CA VAL A 229 0.11 12.66 -11.17
C VAL A 229 0.22 13.01 -9.69
N LEU A 230 0.66 12.06 -8.87
CA LEU A 230 0.79 12.23 -7.42
C LEU A 230 1.60 13.46 -6.99
N PRO A 231 2.67 13.88 -7.70
CA PRO A 231 3.36 15.13 -7.43
C PRO A 231 2.45 16.36 -7.35
N HIS A 232 1.50 16.46 -8.26
CA HIS A 232 0.58 17.60 -8.33
C HIS A 232 -0.43 17.55 -7.16
N MET A 233 -0.93 16.37 -6.83
CA MET A 233 -1.75 16.16 -5.63
C MET A 233 -0.97 16.53 -4.35
N PHE A 234 0.24 16.00 -4.18
CA PHE A 234 1.04 16.23 -2.97
C PHE A 234 1.45 17.69 -2.80
N ALA A 235 1.65 18.42 -3.91
CA ALA A 235 1.93 19.85 -3.87
C ALA A 235 0.78 20.69 -3.27
N ARG A 236 -0.43 20.12 -3.16
CA ARG A 236 -1.56 20.79 -2.49
C ARG A 236 -1.51 20.68 -0.97
N PHE A 237 -0.63 19.85 -0.40
CA PHE A 237 -0.48 19.60 1.02
C PHE A 237 0.88 20.12 1.54
N PRO A 238 1.02 21.42 1.83
CA PRO A 238 2.32 22.03 2.19
C PRO A 238 2.92 21.51 3.51
N ARG A 239 2.11 20.87 4.35
CA ARG A 239 2.53 20.24 5.61
C ARG A 239 2.57 18.70 5.53
N LEU A 240 2.63 18.13 4.32
CA LEU A 240 2.63 16.69 4.13
C LEU A 240 3.90 16.07 4.72
N GLU A 241 3.76 15.32 5.79
CA GLU A 241 4.83 14.63 6.52
C GLU A 241 4.86 13.13 6.25
N GLU A 242 3.72 12.53 5.91
CA GLU A 242 3.59 11.08 5.73
C GLU A 242 2.81 10.72 4.47
N VAL A 243 3.33 9.77 3.69
CA VAL A 243 2.66 9.20 2.52
C VAL A 243 2.68 7.67 2.61
N HIS A 244 1.50 7.07 2.53
CA HIS A 244 1.32 5.64 2.27
C HIS A 244 0.72 5.47 0.88
N TYR A 245 1.49 4.87 -0.02
CA TYR A 245 1.06 4.57 -1.37
C TYR A 245 1.20 3.08 -1.63
N GLU A 246 0.06 2.40 -1.79
CA GLU A 246 -0.03 0.96 -1.98
C GLU A 246 -0.55 0.65 -3.41
N PRO A 247 0.25 0.92 -4.47
CA PRO A 247 -0.16 0.63 -5.82
C PRO A 247 -0.25 -0.86 -6.07
N TRP A 248 -1.09 -1.23 -7.02
CA TRP A 248 -1.09 -2.56 -7.59
C TRP A 248 0.05 -2.69 -8.62
N ARG A 249 0.75 -3.83 -8.60
CA ARG A 249 1.87 -4.09 -9.51
C ARG A 249 1.38 -4.25 -10.94
N GLU A 250 1.98 -3.49 -11.83
CA GLU A 250 1.65 -3.49 -13.24
C GLU A 250 2.19 -4.72 -13.98
N TRP A 251 1.63 -4.93 -15.17
CA TRP A 251 2.11 -5.95 -16.09
C TRP A 251 3.43 -5.53 -16.76
N ASN A 252 4.24 -6.53 -17.10
CA ASN A 252 5.53 -6.31 -17.75
C ASN A 252 5.39 -5.58 -19.12
N SER A 253 4.28 -5.77 -19.83
CA SER A 253 3.99 -5.09 -21.10
C SER A 253 4.02 -3.56 -21.02
N ILE A 254 3.66 -2.98 -19.88
CA ILE A 254 3.65 -1.53 -19.63
C ILE A 254 4.74 -1.06 -18.66
N GLN A 255 5.68 -1.95 -18.32
CA GLN A 255 6.74 -1.67 -17.34
C GLN A 255 7.47 -0.35 -17.61
N LYS A 256 7.86 -0.09 -18.86
CA LYS A 256 8.62 1.13 -19.21
C LYS A 256 7.85 2.41 -18.88
N SER A 257 6.56 2.44 -19.16
CA SER A 257 5.69 3.59 -18.84
C SER A 257 5.55 3.77 -17.35
N THR A 258 5.32 2.67 -16.62
CA THR A 258 5.19 2.67 -15.17
C THR A 258 6.48 3.10 -14.48
N ASP A 259 7.63 2.58 -14.91
CA ASP A 259 8.94 2.97 -14.37
C ASP A 259 9.20 4.47 -14.58
N ASN A 260 8.89 5.01 -15.76
CA ASN A 260 9.01 6.45 -16.03
C ASN A 260 8.10 7.28 -15.10
N SER A 261 6.89 6.83 -14.84
CA SER A 261 5.97 7.49 -13.92
C SER A 261 6.50 7.51 -12.48
N PHE A 262 7.11 6.41 -12.02
CA PHE A 262 7.79 6.39 -10.72
C PHE A 262 9.03 7.29 -10.68
N LEU A 263 9.80 7.38 -11.76
CA LEU A 263 10.94 8.30 -11.83
C LEU A 263 10.48 9.76 -11.67
N VAL A 264 9.34 10.14 -12.26
CA VAL A 264 8.75 11.48 -12.09
C VAL A 264 8.35 11.72 -10.63
N LEU A 265 7.64 10.76 -10.01
CA LEU A 265 7.22 10.87 -8.60
C LEU A 265 8.41 11.07 -7.66
N PHE A 266 9.43 10.20 -7.74
CA PHE A 266 10.57 10.28 -6.83
C PHE A 266 11.50 11.45 -7.14
N ALA A 267 11.58 11.90 -8.41
CA ALA A 267 12.27 13.14 -8.75
C ALA A 267 11.60 14.36 -8.12
N PHE A 268 10.27 14.37 -8.05
CA PHE A 268 9.51 15.40 -7.34
C PHE A 268 9.82 15.36 -5.84
N ILE A 269 9.67 14.20 -5.17
CA ILE A 269 9.95 14.04 -3.73
C ILE A 269 11.37 14.51 -3.39
N ARG A 270 12.34 14.24 -4.27
CA ARG A 270 13.72 14.68 -4.10
C ARG A 270 13.92 16.19 -4.21
N ARG A 271 13.19 16.86 -5.10
CA ARG A 271 13.41 18.28 -5.47
C ARG A 271 12.55 19.25 -4.70
N PHE A 272 11.34 18.87 -4.39
CA PHE A 272 10.40 19.73 -3.68
C PHE A 272 10.68 19.68 -2.18
N ASN A 273 10.70 20.87 -1.59
CA ASN A 273 10.91 21.04 -0.15
C ASN A 273 9.61 20.74 0.63
N ILE A 274 9.06 19.52 0.43
CA ILE A 274 7.95 19.02 1.23
C ILE A 274 8.56 18.50 2.53
N PRO A 275 7.97 18.78 3.70
CA PRO A 275 8.47 18.31 5.01
C PRO A 275 8.23 16.81 5.22
N LEU A 276 8.32 16.01 4.15
CA LEU A 276 8.05 14.58 4.17
C LEU A 276 9.09 13.86 5.05
N LYS A 277 8.61 13.18 6.08
CA LYS A 277 9.40 12.40 7.04
C LYS A 277 9.26 10.90 6.81
N LYS A 278 8.05 10.46 6.44
CA LYS A 278 7.74 9.04 6.28
C LYS A 278 7.17 8.75 4.89
N LEU A 279 7.78 7.80 4.21
CA LEU A 279 7.32 7.29 2.91
C LEU A 279 7.20 5.79 2.95
N VAL A 280 5.99 5.29 2.76
CA VAL A 280 5.68 3.88 2.64
C VAL A 280 5.13 3.63 1.24
N VAL A 281 5.81 2.79 0.46
CA VAL A 281 5.33 2.32 -0.85
C VAL A 281 5.31 0.81 -0.85
N PHE A 282 4.14 0.24 -1.12
CA PHE A 282 3.94 -1.20 -1.18
C PHE A 282 3.32 -1.58 -2.52
N GLU A 283 4.11 -2.14 -3.43
CA GLU A 283 3.61 -2.57 -4.74
C GLU A 283 2.98 -3.95 -4.62
N ASN A 284 1.65 -3.99 -4.39
CA ASN A 284 0.90 -5.22 -4.15
C ASN A 284 0.75 -6.08 -5.41
N PHE A 285 0.63 -7.39 -5.24
CA PHE A 285 0.44 -8.36 -6.32
C PHE A 285 -0.24 -9.62 -5.80
N ASN A 286 -0.79 -10.44 -6.72
CA ASN A 286 -1.20 -11.79 -6.40
C ASN A 286 -0.57 -12.76 -7.40
N GLN A 287 0.09 -13.80 -6.88
CA GLN A 287 0.85 -14.77 -7.70
C GLN A 287 -0.03 -15.61 -8.63
N GLN A 288 -1.33 -15.70 -8.38
CA GLN A 288 -2.28 -16.46 -9.18
C GLN A 288 -2.75 -15.69 -10.41
N TYR A 289 -2.78 -14.35 -10.37
CA TYR A 289 -3.28 -13.54 -11.48
C TYR A 289 -2.52 -13.76 -12.81
N PRO A 290 -1.19 -13.84 -12.86
CA PRO A 290 -0.49 -14.16 -14.10
C PRO A 290 -0.95 -15.49 -14.71
N THR A 291 -1.21 -16.51 -13.89
CA THR A 291 -1.69 -17.82 -14.36
C THR A 291 -3.14 -17.74 -14.84
N MET A 292 -4.00 -17.04 -14.13
CA MET A 292 -5.40 -16.85 -14.51
C MET A 292 -5.58 -16.06 -15.81
N MET A 293 -4.60 -15.23 -16.17
CA MET A 293 -4.62 -14.36 -17.36
C MET A 293 -3.80 -14.91 -18.54
N GLN A 294 -3.29 -16.15 -18.44
CA GLN A 294 -2.38 -16.73 -19.45
C GLN A 294 -2.98 -16.77 -20.86
N ASP A 295 -4.26 -17.08 -20.98
CA ASP A 295 -4.93 -17.22 -22.27
C ASP A 295 -5.28 -15.89 -22.94
N LEU A 296 -5.15 -14.77 -22.22
CA LEU A 296 -5.72 -13.49 -22.60
C LEU A 296 -4.67 -12.41 -22.90
N LEU A 297 -3.48 -12.53 -22.34
CA LEU A 297 -2.41 -11.56 -22.52
C LEU A 297 -1.11 -12.27 -22.90
N TYR A 298 -0.50 -11.87 -23.99
CA TYR A 298 0.75 -12.48 -24.53
C TYR A 298 1.97 -12.38 -23.61
N THR A 299 1.88 -11.68 -22.47
CA THR A 299 2.98 -11.52 -21.51
C THR A 299 2.45 -11.63 -20.09
N HIS A 300 2.79 -12.71 -19.44
CA HIS A 300 2.19 -13.20 -18.19
C HIS A 300 3.01 -12.94 -16.95
N SER A 301 3.85 -11.92 -16.95
CA SER A 301 4.66 -11.57 -15.78
C SER A 301 4.37 -10.15 -15.29
N PHE A 302 4.48 -9.99 -13.99
CA PHE A 302 4.48 -8.66 -13.38
C PHE A 302 5.76 -7.89 -13.69
N ARG A 303 5.64 -6.56 -13.64
CA ARG A 303 6.76 -5.64 -13.62
C ARG A 303 7.85 -6.12 -12.65
N GLN A 304 9.11 -5.99 -13.04
CA GLN A 304 10.25 -6.27 -12.18
C GLN A 304 10.84 -4.95 -11.64
N PRO A 305 11.41 -4.94 -10.42
CA PRO A 305 12.13 -3.80 -9.90
C PRO A 305 13.17 -3.26 -10.91
N ASN A 306 13.16 -1.95 -11.12
CA ASN A 306 14.06 -1.29 -12.07
C ASN A 306 15.18 -0.56 -11.32
N PRO A 307 16.46 -0.81 -11.64
CA PRO A 307 17.60 -0.16 -10.97
C PRO A 307 17.57 1.37 -11.05
N ALA A 308 17.03 1.97 -12.12
CA ALA A 308 16.91 3.42 -12.22
C ALA A 308 15.89 3.97 -11.20
N VAL A 309 14.76 3.28 -11.00
CA VAL A 309 13.78 3.62 -9.97
C VAL A 309 14.41 3.44 -8.59
N GLY A 310 15.14 2.33 -8.34
CA GLY A 310 15.85 2.09 -7.08
C GLY A 310 16.82 3.22 -6.73
N ARG A 311 17.66 3.63 -7.69
CA ARG A 311 18.57 4.77 -7.51
C ARG A 311 17.83 6.07 -7.21
N MET A 312 16.69 6.32 -7.88
CA MET A 312 15.92 7.54 -7.63
C MET A 312 15.26 7.52 -6.24
N VAL A 313 14.77 6.37 -5.77
CA VAL A 313 14.26 6.19 -4.40
C VAL A 313 15.37 6.45 -3.38
N ALA A 314 16.58 5.91 -3.59
CA ALA A 314 17.72 6.17 -2.72
C ALA A 314 18.03 7.66 -2.60
N LEU A 315 17.99 8.40 -3.71
CA LEU A 315 18.21 9.86 -3.71
C LEU A 315 17.06 10.66 -3.09
N ALA A 316 15.81 10.20 -3.29
CA ALA A 316 14.63 10.84 -2.72
C ALA A 316 14.52 10.63 -1.20
N SER A 317 15.11 9.54 -0.68
CA SER A 317 15.04 9.19 0.74
C SER A 317 16.07 9.89 1.64
N LEU A 318 16.97 10.70 1.09
CA LEU A 318 18.09 11.30 1.87
C LEU A 318 17.63 12.21 3.02
N HIS A 319 16.42 12.74 2.95
CA HIS A 319 15.86 13.63 3.99
C HIS A 319 14.79 12.95 4.85
N LEU A 320 14.41 11.70 4.53
CA LEU A 320 13.40 10.98 5.27
C LEU A 320 13.91 10.49 6.63
N GLU A 321 12.96 10.32 7.56
CA GLU A 321 13.16 9.62 8.83
C GLU A 321 12.79 8.12 8.70
N HIS A 322 11.78 7.81 7.87
CA HIS A 322 11.30 6.45 7.63
C HIS A 322 11.09 6.20 6.14
N LEU A 323 11.68 5.11 5.64
CA LEU A 323 11.44 4.60 4.29
C LEU A 323 11.04 3.13 4.36
N ALA A 324 9.87 2.78 3.81
CA ALA A 324 9.51 1.42 3.46
C ALA A 324 9.18 1.36 1.96
N ALA A 325 9.90 0.52 1.20
CA ALA A 325 9.68 0.36 -0.24
C ALA A 325 9.65 -1.14 -0.57
N SER A 326 8.45 -1.72 -0.51
CA SER A 326 8.26 -3.15 -0.67
C SER A 326 7.84 -3.49 -2.09
N PHE A 327 8.55 -4.42 -2.72
CA PHE A 327 8.36 -4.95 -4.06
C PHE A 327 8.51 -3.95 -5.22
N LEU A 328 8.48 -2.66 -4.96
CA LEU A 328 8.68 -1.60 -5.95
C LEU A 328 10.12 -1.54 -6.46
N VAL A 329 11.06 -1.66 -5.54
CA VAL A 329 12.51 -1.61 -5.78
C VAL A 329 13.22 -2.82 -5.17
N ASP A 330 14.43 -3.10 -5.62
CA ASP A 330 15.31 -4.08 -4.98
C ASP A 330 16.27 -3.38 -4.01
N ALA A 331 16.47 -3.95 -2.84
CA ALA A 331 17.40 -3.41 -1.83
C ALA A 331 18.83 -3.28 -2.38
N TRP A 332 19.25 -4.19 -3.26
CA TRP A 332 20.55 -4.14 -3.94
C TRP A 332 20.76 -2.81 -4.66
N ASP A 333 19.76 -2.36 -5.42
CA ASP A 333 19.84 -1.12 -6.19
C ASP A 333 19.94 0.14 -5.31
N ILE A 334 19.32 0.10 -4.12
CA ILE A 334 19.41 1.16 -3.12
C ILE A 334 20.82 1.21 -2.51
N PHE A 335 21.36 0.06 -2.09
CA PHE A 335 22.62 -0.02 -1.35
C PHE A 335 23.86 0.22 -2.25
N THR A 336 23.78 -0.19 -3.52
CA THR A 336 24.85 0.00 -4.51
C THR A 336 24.79 1.34 -5.22
N THR A 337 23.78 2.17 -4.93
CA THR A 337 23.74 3.53 -5.47
C THR A 337 24.94 4.32 -4.98
N GLU A 338 25.76 4.76 -5.93
CA GLU A 338 26.89 5.65 -5.66
C GLU A 338 26.35 7.01 -5.19
N THR A 339 26.38 7.24 -3.91
CA THR A 339 26.10 8.52 -3.30
C THR A 339 27.18 8.83 -2.28
N THR A 340 27.75 10.02 -2.37
CA THR A 340 28.65 10.56 -1.35
C THR A 340 27.87 11.15 -0.17
N ARG A 341 26.54 11.21 -0.29
CA ARG A 341 25.67 11.79 0.72
C ARG A 341 25.30 10.76 1.78
N GLU A 342 25.11 11.25 2.99
CA GLU A 342 24.57 10.49 4.12
C GLU A 342 23.04 10.61 4.17
N TRP A 343 22.41 9.69 4.88
CA TRP A 343 20.99 9.77 5.31
C TRP A 343 20.93 10.30 6.75
N PRO A 344 21.00 11.62 6.97
CA PRO A 344 21.24 12.17 8.31
C PRO A 344 20.09 11.94 9.27
N SER A 345 18.86 11.76 8.76
CA SER A 345 17.64 11.65 9.57
C SER A 345 17.05 10.24 9.62
N LEU A 346 17.50 9.33 8.74
CA LEU A 346 16.86 8.03 8.57
C LEU A 346 17.04 7.14 9.81
N THR A 347 15.93 6.80 10.46
CA THR A 347 15.85 5.93 11.63
C THR A 347 15.37 4.53 11.31
N SER A 348 14.49 4.39 10.29
CA SER A 348 13.92 3.12 9.89
C SER A 348 13.98 2.95 8.37
N LEU A 349 14.45 1.77 7.94
CA LEU A 349 14.53 1.38 6.54
C LEU A 349 13.98 -0.03 6.36
N VAL A 350 12.96 -0.19 5.50
CA VAL A 350 12.40 -1.49 5.17
C VAL A 350 12.36 -1.65 3.65
N LEU A 351 13.03 -2.67 3.14
CA LEU A 351 13.15 -2.94 1.69
C LEU A 351 12.89 -4.41 1.40
N THR A 352 12.48 -4.71 0.17
CA THR A 352 12.48 -6.08 -0.35
C THR A 352 13.69 -6.33 -1.23
N SER A 353 14.12 -7.61 -1.31
CA SER A 353 15.14 -8.01 -2.27
C SER A 353 14.82 -9.37 -2.88
N LYS A 354 14.92 -9.44 -4.21
CA LYS A 354 14.68 -10.66 -4.99
C LYS A 354 15.73 -11.74 -4.76
N VAL A 355 16.94 -11.37 -4.29
CA VAL A 355 18.01 -12.36 -3.99
C VAL A 355 17.75 -13.14 -2.70
N LEU A 356 16.79 -12.71 -1.87
CA LEU A 356 16.44 -13.43 -0.64
C LEU A 356 15.56 -14.64 -0.94
N ARG A 357 16.16 -15.67 -1.54
CA ARG A 357 15.52 -16.94 -1.90
C ARG A 357 16.44 -18.13 -1.57
N PRO A 358 15.86 -19.30 -1.27
CA PRO A 358 16.66 -20.50 -0.94
C PRO A 358 17.43 -21.10 -2.13
N ASP A 359 16.97 -20.79 -3.36
CA ASP A 359 17.56 -21.23 -4.63
C ASP A 359 18.59 -20.21 -5.18
N GLU A 360 18.82 -19.09 -4.50
CA GLU A 360 19.83 -18.11 -4.85
C GLU A 360 21.22 -18.52 -4.33
N ASP A 361 22.27 -18.11 -5.04
CA ASP A 361 23.64 -18.30 -4.57
C ASP A 361 23.85 -17.58 -3.21
N PRO A 362 24.24 -18.30 -2.14
CA PRO A 362 24.53 -17.70 -0.84
C PRO A 362 25.57 -16.57 -0.90
N VAL A 363 26.45 -16.57 -1.91
CA VAL A 363 27.43 -15.50 -2.14
C VAL A 363 26.71 -14.20 -2.51
N GLN A 364 25.67 -14.25 -3.37
CA GLN A 364 24.89 -13.07 -3.75
C GLN A 364 24.11 -12.50 -2.56
N ILE A 365 23.50 -13.39 -1.77
CA ILE A 365 22.79 -12.97 -0.53
C ILE A 365 23.78 -12.27 0.41
N THR A 366 24.95 -12.88 0.63
CA THR A 366 25.99 -12.31 1.51
C THR A 366 26.51 -10.99 0.99
N ALA A 367 26.76 -10.87 -0.32
CA ALA A 367 27.21 -9.62 -0.96
C ALA A 367 26.19 -8.49 -0.77
N MET A 368 24.88 -8.78 -0.92
CA MET A 368 23.82 -7.80 -0.66
C MET A 368 23.81 -7.36 0.81
N LEU A 369 24.02 -8.29 1.77
CA LEU A 369 24.05 -7.96 3.20
C LEU A 369 25.32 -7.15 3.59
N HIS A 370 26.46 -7.35 2.89
CA HIS A 370 27.65 -6.49 3.00
C HIS A 370 27.37 -5.08 2.47
N ALA A 371 26.71 -4.97 1.31
CA ALA A 371 26.31 -3.67 0.75
C ALA A 371 25.34 -2.93 1.70
N ALA A 372 24.42 -3.65 2.35
CA ALA A 372 23.54 -3.11 3.37
C ALA A 372 24.30 -2.54 4.58
N ALA A 373 25.31 -3.26 5.08
CA ALA A 373 26.16 -2.75 6.16
C ALA A 373 26.93 -1.48 5.72
N GLY A 374 27.47 -1.47 4.50
CA GLY A 374 28.12 -0.28 3.91
C GLY A 374 27.18 0.92 3.78
N ALA A 375 25.92 0.70 3.40
CA ALA A 375 24.90 1.75 3.39
C ALA A 375 24.56 2.22 4.82
N ALA A 376 24.41 1.30 5.77
CA ALA A 376 24.14 1.60 7.17
C ALA A 376 25.21 2.48 7.82
N MET A 377 26.47 2.40 7.37
CA MET A 377 27.56 3.29 7.82
C MET A 377 27.28 4.77 7.49
N ARG A 378 26.44 5.05 6.50
CA ARG A 378 26.05 6.41 6.07
C ARG A 378 24.72 6.87 6.65
N MET A 379 24.13 6.10 7.58
CA MET A 379 22.83 6.36 8.23
C MET A 379 23.03 6.58 9.73
N PRO A 380 23.49 7.74 10.20
CA PRO A 380 23.94 7.95 11.58
C PRO A 380 22.82 7.79 12.62
N ARG A 381 21.56 7.89 12.24
CA ARG A 381 20.40 7.73 13.14
C ARG A 381 19.65 6.41 13.01
N LEU A 382 20.12 5.48 12.15
CA LEU A 382 19.41 4.24 11.87
C LEU A 382 19.19 3.39 13.14
N GLU A 383 17.98 3.10 13.50
CA GLU A 383 17.59 2.24 14.62
C GLU A 383 17.16 0.85 14.14
N SER A 384 16.56 0.79 12.94
CA SER A 384 16.08 -0.45 12.35
C SER A 384 16.34 -0.49 10.85
N MET A 385 16.88 -1.62 10.36
CA MET A 385 16.92 -1.95 8.94
C MET A 385 16.39 -3.36 8.74
N GLU A 386 15.42 -3.49 7.86
CA GLU A 386 14.82 -4.78 7.49
C GLU A 386 14.91 -4.97 5.99
N ILE A 387 15.50 -6.10 5.58
CA ILE A 387 15.52 -6.52 4.18
C ILE A 387 14.77 -7.84 4.13
N TRP A 388 13.64 -7.87 3.43
CA TRP A 388 12.75 -9.01 3.49
C TRP A 388 12.29 -9.47 2.10
N HIS A 389 11.73 -10.67 2.07
CA HIS A 389 11.00 -11.18 0.91
C HIS A 389 9.93 -12.17 1.38
N GLY A 390 8.81 -12.22 0.64
CA GLY A 390 7.70 -13.10 0.96
C GLY A 390 6.89 -13.48 -0.26
N ARG A 391 6.51 -14.75 -0.34
CA ARG A 391 5.59 -15.34 -1.32
C ARG A 391 5.10 -16.67 -0.77
N LYS A 392 4.22 -17.37 -1.48
CA LYS A 392 3.77 -18.72 -1.07
C LYS A 392 4.97 -19.63 -0.80
N GLY A 393 4.98 -20.23 0.39
CA GLY A 393 6.04 -21.12 0.86
C GLY A 393 7.35 -20.45 1.26
N LEU A 394 7.44 -19.12 1.17
CA LEU A 394 8.66 -18.37 1.39
C LEU A 394 8.43 -17.15 2.27
N ALA A 395 9.17 -17.06 3.36
CA ALA A 395 9.28 -15.85 4.17
C ALA A 395 10.72 -15.70 4.67
N VAL A 396 11.28 -14.50 4.56
CA VAL A 396 12.61 -14.17 5.05
C VAL A 396 12.73 -12.71 5.42
N VAL A 397 13.41 -12.42 6.52
CA VAL A 397 13.92 -11.10 6.86
C VAL A 397 15.32 -11.20 7.44
N PHE A 398 16.20 -10.36 6.91
CA PHE A 398 17.40 -9.92 7.62
C PHE A 398 17.06 -8.63 8.33
N ARG A 399 17.24 -8.57 9.63
CA ARG A 399 16.91 -7.42 10.47
C ARG A 399 18.10 -6.99 11.29
N TYR A 400 18.47 -5.72 11.17
CA TYR A 400 19.32 -5.01 12.14
C TYR A 400 18.42 -4.17 13.04
N ARG A 401 18.63 -4.24 14.34
CA ARG A 401 17.86 -3.46 15.32
C ARG A 401 18.73 -3.01 16.49
N VAL A 402 18.55 -1.77 16.90
CA VAL A 402 19.19 -1.15 18.07
C VAL A 402 18.25 -1.17 19.25
N VAL A 403 18.73 -1.61 20.41
CA VAL A 403 18.02 -1.57 21.69
C VAL A 403 18.79 -0.65 22.63
N ARG A 404 18.45 0.65 22.62
CA ARG A 404 19.20 1.68 23.36
C ARG A 404 19.27 1.42 24.85
N SER A 405 18.17 0.97 25.47
CA SER A 405 18.09 0.65 26.90
C SER A 405 19.05 -0.45 27.33
N ALA A 406 19.38 -1.37 26.44
CA ALA A 406 20.28 -2.48 26.70
C ALA A 406 21.72 -2.25 26.19
N ARG A 407 22.02 -1.11 25.57
CA ARG A 407 23.28 -0.84 24.86
C ARG A 407 23.69 -1.99 23.93
N HIS A 408 22.73 -2.48 23.20
CA HIS A 408 22.86 -3.70 22.41
C HIS A 408 22.24 -3.50 21.04
N ALA A 409 22.87 -4.05 20.00
CA ALA A 409 22.29 -4.18 18.68
C ALA A 409 22.18 -5.68 18.32
N THR A 410 21.22 -6.01 17.49
CA THR A 410 21.04 -7.38 16.99
C THR A 410 20.99 -7.40 15.48
N ILE A 411 21.56 -8.43 14.87
CA ILE A 411 21.22 -8.88 13.52
C ILE A 411 20.46 -10.20 13.64
N THR A 412 19.30 -10.27 13.00
CA THR A 412 18.42 -11.42 13.04
C THR A 412 18.21 -11.93 11.62
N TRP A 413 18.40 -13.23 11.42
CA TRP A 413 17.91 -13.96 10.26
C TRP A 413 16.70 -14.77 10.64
N ARG A 414 15.54 -14.38 10.15
CA ARG A 414 14.27 -15.09 10.38
C ARG A 414 13.71 -15.53 9.05
N ALA A 415 13.67 -16.85 8.79
CA ALA A 415 13.34 -17.33 7.46
C ALA A 415 12.79 -18.76 7.45
N THR A 416 12.16 -19.14 6.34
CA THR A 416 11.75 -20.52 6.04
C THR A 416 12.94 -21.43 5.69
N TRP A 417 14.16 -20.90 5.54
CA TRP A 417 15.41 -21.65 5.36
C TRP A 417 16.57 -21.06 6.15
N GLY A 418 17.67 -21.82 6.28
CA GLY A 418 18.87 -21.39 7.01
C GLY A 418 19.86 -20.65 6.10
N LEU A 419 20.52 -19.63 6.65
CA LEU A 419 21.72 -19.01 6.08
C LEU A 419 22.80 -18.93 7.15
N THR A 420 24.00 -19.41 6.83
CA THR A 420 25.15 -19.24 7.73
C THR A 420 25.75 -17.85 7.52
N MET A 421 25.69 -17.02 8.55
CA MET A 421 26.32 -15.70 8.53
C MET A 421 27.83 -15.84 8.66
N SER A 422 28.58 -15.34 7.69
CA SER A 422 30.03 -15.36 7.71
C SER A 422 30.60 -14.46 8.80
N ALA A 423 31.82 -14.78 9.29
CA ALA A 423 32.51 -13.92 10.25
C ALA A 423 32.83 -12.54 9.70
N SER A 424 33.03 -12.41 8.37
CA SER A 424 33.21 -11.13 7.70
C SER A 424 31.95 -10.27 7.76
N LEU A 425 30.78 -10.83 7.47
CA LEU A 425 29.49 -10.13 7.56
C LEU A 425 29.22 -9.62 8.99
N ILE A 426 29.42 -10.48 9.99
CA ILE A 426 29.25 -10.09 11.40
C ILE A 426 30.20 -8.96 11.77
N ARG A 427 31.43 -8.97 11.27
CA ARG A 427 32.42 -7.92 11.49
C ARG A 427 31.99 -6.57 10.90
N ASP A 428 31.41 -6.57 9.70
CA ASP A 428 30.93 -5.33 9.08
C ASP A 428 29.76 -4.72 9.87
N TRP A 429 28.83 -5.54 10.33
CA TRP A 429 27.73 -5.06 11.20
C TRP A 429 28.21 -4.63 12.59
N LYS A 430 29.27 -5.24 13.13
CA LYS A 430 29.94 -4.70 14.33
C LYS A 430 30.54 -3.34 14.08
N ALA A 431 31.17 -3.11 12.93
CA ALA A 431 31.70 -1.80 12.56
C ALA A 431 30.60 -0.74 12.47
N VAL A 432 29.37 -1.08 11.99
CA VAL A 432 28.20 -0.19 12.01
C VAL A 432 27.84 0.23 13.43
N VAL A 433 27.88 -0.70 14.39
CA VAL A 433 27.61 -0.42 15.82
C VAL A 433 28.70 0.47 16.39
N HIS A 434 29.97 0.12 16.24
CA HIS A 434 31.09 0.88 16.81
C HIS A 434 31.29 2.27 16.19
N ARG A 435 30.86 2.49 14.94
CA ARG A 435 30.88 3.84 14.35
C ARG A 435 29.96 4.82 15.09
N ARG A 436 28.92 4.33 15.77
CA ARG A 436 27.88 5.14 16.40
C ARG A 436 27.94 5.19 17.90
N TYR A 437 28.43 4.12 18.46
CA TYR A 437 28.41 3.87 19.89
C TYR A 437 29.82 3.51 20.35
N ASP A 438 30.06 3.63 21.61
CA ASP A 438 31.33 3.26 22.20
C ASP A 438 31.54 1.73 22.26
N ASP A 439 32.71 1.30 22.69
CA ASP A 439 33.10 -0.11 22.79
C ASP A 439 32.30 -0.92 23.83
N THR A 440 31.44 -0.26 24.62
CA THR A 440 30.54 -0.94 25.56
C THR A 440 29.33 -1.58 24.89
N TRP A 441 29.08 -1.24 23.62
CA TRP A 441 27.99 -1.81 22.86
C TRP A 441 28.34 -3.16 22.26
N SER A 442 27.38 -4.06 22.32
CA SER A 442 27.53 -5.42 21.75
C SER A 442 26.61 -5.63 20.55
N LEU A 443 27.02 -6.57 19.67
CA LEU A 443 26.18 -7.06 18.56
C LEU A 443 25.85 -8.53 18.79
N GLY A 444 24.58 -8.84 18.92
CA GLY A 444 24.05 -10.22 18.93
C GLY A 444 23.67 -10.70 17.54
N VAL A 445 23.78 -12.02 17.34
CA VAL A 445 23.34 -12.69 16.12
C VAL A 445 22.26 -13.69 16.50
N VAL A 446 21.09 -13.56 15.87
CA VAL A 446 19.92 -14.41 16.14
C VAL A 446 19.50 -15.10 14.85
N GLN A 447 19.18 -16.39 14.94
CA GLN A 447 18.61 -17.15 13.83
C GLN A 447 17.28 -17.77 14.27
N GLU A 448 16.25 -17.58 13.48
CA GLU A 448 14.90 -18.09 13.73
C GLU A 448 14.39 -18.81 12.49
N ARG A 449 13.83 -20.00 12.70
CA ARG A 449 13.26 -20.80 11.61
C ARG A 449 11.75 -20.67 11.59
N LEU A 450 11.19 -20.49 10.37
CA LEU A 450 9.77 -20.50 10.12
C LEU A 450 9.35 -21.76 9.36
N ASP A 451 8.12 -22.17 9.58
CA ASP A 451 7.52 -23.27 8.82
C ASP A 451 6.99 -22.73 7.48
N PRO A 452 7.49 -23.20 6.30
CA PRO A 452 7.03 -22.74 5.01
C PRO A 452 5.57 -23.10 4.72
N VAL A 453 5.00 -24.12 5.36
CA VAL A 453 3.60 -24.54 5.17
C VAL A 453 2.63 -23.47 5.65
N THR A 454 3.01 -22.67 6.63
CA THR A 454 2.18 -21.60 7.19
C THR A 454 2.14 -20.34 6.33
N ILE A 455 2.91 -20.28 5.26
CA ILE A 455 3.04 -19.11 4.39
C ILE A 455 2.28 -19.35 3.09
N ALA A 456 1.00 -18.99 3.08
CA ALA A 456 0.17 -19.09 1.88
C ALA A 456 0.37 -17.92 0.89
N SER A 457 0.80 -16.74 1.42
CA SER A 457 0.98 -15.51 0.63
C SER A 457 2.08 -14.63 1.20
N HIS A 458 2.41 -13.54 0.48
CA HIS A 458 3.26 -12.48 1.04
C HIS A 458 2.60 -11.77 2.24
N GLY A 459 1.27 -11.76 2.34
CA GLY A 459 0.55 -11.27 3.52
C GLY A 459 0.85 -12.10 4.78
N ASP A 460 0.86 -13.44 4.66
CA ASP A 460 1.25 -14.31 5.76
C ASP A 460 2.74 -14.19 6.09
N ALA A 461 3.58 -13.96 5.06
CA ALA A 461 4.99 -13.68 5.28
C ALA A 461 5.19 -12.42 6.13
N ILE A 462 4.50 -11.30 5.84
CA ILE A 462 4.58 -10.06 6.63
C ILE A 462 4.28 -10.30 8.10
N LEU A 463 3.19 -11.03 8.40
CA LEU A 463 2.80 -11.36 9.77
C LEU A 463 3.82 -12.28 10.46
N SER A 464 4.25 -13.35 9.77
CA SER A 464 5.18 -14.33 10.32
C SER A 464 6.56 -13.73 10.57
N LEU A 465 7.00 -12.80 9.73
CA LEU A 465 8.27 -12.09 9.88
C LEU A 465 8.25 -11.07 11.02
N LYS A 466 7.06 -10.62 11.46
CA LYS A 466 6.90 -9.60 12.51
C LYS A 466 7.75 -8.38 12.20
N LEU A 467 7.56 -7.81 11.01
CA LEU A 467 8.31 -6.63 10.60
C LEU A 467 8.09 -5.49 11.61
N SER A 468 9.15 -4.80 11.97
CA SER A 468 9.11 -3.73 12.99
C SER A 468 8.63 -2.40 12.41
N GLY A 469 8.75 -2.23 11.10
CA GLY A 469 8.24 -1.07 10.37
C GLY A 469 6.85 -1.32 9.80
N GLU A 470 6.06 -0.26 9.68
CA GLU A 470 4.81 -0.33 8.96
C GLU A 470 5.08 -0.38 7.46
N VAL A 471 4.86 -1.54 6.85
CA VAL A 471 5.12 -1.77 5.41
C VAL A 471 3.86 -1.67 4.57
N ILE A 472 2.70 -1.86 5.18
CA ILE A 472 1.37 -1.85 4.57
C ILE A 472 0.32 -1.57 5.65
N ARG A 473 -0.80 -0.94 5.29
CA ARG A 473 -1.88 -0.68 6.25
C ARG A 473 -2.55 -1.98 6.72
N PRO A 474 -3.00 -2.04 7.99
CA PRO A 474 -3.59 -3.26 8.57
C PRO A 474 -4.77 -3.82 7.78
N VAL A 475 -5.68 -2.96 7.33
CA VAL A 475 -6.85 -3.36 6.52
C VAL A 475 -6.40 -3.92 5.17
N SER A 476 -5.41 -3.31 4.54
CA SER A 476 -4.81 -3.80 3.29
C SER A 476 -4.15 -5.16 3.45
N LEU A 477 -3.43 -5.38 4.55
CA LEU A 477 -2.83 -6.68 4.86
C LEU A 477 -3.89 -7.77 5.06
N GLN A 478 -4.97 -7.44 5.76
CA GLN A 478 -6.08 -8.37 5.94
C GLN A 478 -6.74 -8.73 4.61
N GLN A 479 -6.92 -7.75 3.72
CA GLN A 479 -7.48 -8.00 2.39
C GLN A 479 -6.61 -8.90 1.52
N ILE A 480 -5.29 -8.73 1.53
CA ILE A 480 -4.35 -9.64 0.82
C ILE A 480 -4.58 -11.09 1.26
N ARG A 481 -4.75 -11.32 2.55
CA ARG A 481 -4.97 -12.66 3.09
C ARG A 481 -6.33 -13.24 2.72
N MET A 482 -7.38 -12.42 2.74
CA MET A 482 -8.72 -12.83 2.29
C MET A 482 -8.72 -13.19 0.81
N GLU A 483 -8.13 -12.36 -0.02
CA GLU A 483 -7.97 -12.61 -1.45
C GLU A 483 -7.21 -13.91 -1.71
N GLN A 484 -6.09 -14.12 -1.04
CA GLN A 484 -5.32 -15.36 -1.16
C GLN A 484 -6.17 -16.58 -0.80
N LYS A 485 -6.89 -16.52 0.31
CA LYS A 485 -7.78 -17.62 0.74
C LYS A 485 -8.89 -17.90 -0.28
N ALA A 486 -9.52 -16.86 -0.81
CA ALA A 486 -10.59 -17.00 -1.80
C ALA A 486 -10.10 -17.66 -3.10
N LEU A 487 -8.87 -17.36 -3.51
CA LEU A 487 -8.27 -17.87 -4.75
C LEU A 487 -7.60 -19.25 -4.61
N GLU A 488 -7.48 -19.82 -3.42
CA GLU A 488 -6.92 -21.16 -3.21
C GLU A 488 -7.73 -22.26 -3.90
N GLY A 489 -9.02 -22.01 -4.18
CA GLY A 489 -9.92 -22.94 -4.90
C GLY A 489 -9.79 -22.91 -6.43
N VAL A 490 -9.10 -21.93 -7.00
CA VAL A 490 -9.00 -21.78 -8.46
C VAL A 490 -8.29 -22.99 -9.10
N LYS A 491 -9.01 -23.67 -9.99
CA LYS A 491 -8.45 -24.75 -10.78
C LYS A 491 -7.49 -24.13 -11.80
N THR A 492 -6.19 -24.37 -11.60
CA THR A 492 -5.20 -24.07 -12.66
C THR A 492 -5.36 -25.09 -13.77
N VAL A 493 -5.70 -24.64 -14.96
CA VAL A 493 -5.81 -25.46 -16.20
C VAL A 493 -4.44 -25.91 -16.63
#